data_5c594554951cf35328b7fd2abf2baa35
#
_entry.id   5c594554951cf35328b7fd2abf2baa35
#
_cell.length_a   1.000
_cell.length_b   1.000
_cell.length_c   1.000
_cell.angle_alpha   90.00
_cell.angle_beta   90.00
_cell.angle_gamma   90.00
#
_symmetry.space_group_name_H-M   'P 1'
#
loop_
_entity.id
_entity.type
_entity.pdbx_description
1 polymer ?
#
loop_
_entity_poly.entity_id
_entity_poly.type
_entity_poly.pdbx_seq_one_letter_code
_entity_poly.pdbx_strand_id
1 'polypeptide(L)'
;MTFEDIINNVLEHEGGYVNDPLDKGGETNFGIAKRWYPETDIKALTKNDAVNIYYNDYWIPSKADQLPNGLKATYFDMCVNMGQTRAVKILQETINSTQSTTIAQDGIIGSITINSASKVSKKRLQAYRCLFYSKIVNEEPSQKRFYYGWFKRATTT
;
A
#
# COMPACT_ATOMS: atom_id res chain seq x y z
N MET A 1 -6.65 11.42 11.56
CA MET A 1 -6.96 10.15 10.82
C MET A 1 -6.19 9.04 11.50
N THR A 2 -6.90 8.09 12.07
CA THR A 2 -6.36 6.94 12.80
C THR A 2 -6.31 5.70 11.90
N PHE A 3 -5.76 4.60 12.42
CA PHE A 3 -5.78 3.32 11.72
C PHE A 3 -7.23 2.83 11.47
N GLU A 4 -8.10 2.97 12.47
CA GLU A 4 -9.51 2.57 12.40
C GLU A 4 -10.28 3.32 11.30
N ASP A 5 -9.94 4.61 11.08
CA ASP A 5 -10.52 5.41 9.99
C ASP A 5 -10.14 4.89 8.60
N ILE A 6 -8.97 4.23 8.49
CA ILE A 6 -8.36 3.83 7.22
C ILE A 6 -8.66 2.38 6.87
N ILE A 7 -8.62 1.48 7.87
CA ILE A 7 -8.62 0.03 7.62
C ILE A 7 -9.87 -0.48 6.92
N ASN A 8 -11.03 0.11 7.20
CA ASN A 8 -12.27 -0.31 6.56
C ASN A 8 -12.20 -0.15 5.03
N ASN A 9 -11.66 0.97 4.55
CA ASN A 9 -11.47 1.21 3.12
C ASN A 9 -10.48 0.21 2.49
N VAL A 10 -9.43 -0.17 3.22
CA VAL A 10 -8.46 -1.18 2.76
C VAL A 10 -9.15 -2.54 2.63
N LEU A 11 -9.89 -2.96 3.64
CA LEU A 11 -10.60 -4.26 3.62
C LEU A 11 -11.66 -4.36 2.53
N GLU A 12 -12.33 -3.25 2.19
CA GLU A 12 -13.28 -3.19 1.07
C GLU A 12 -12.59 -3.47 -0.29
N HIS A 13 -11.34 -3.03 -0.45
CA HIS A 13 -10.57 -3.25 -1.67
C HIS A 13 -9.98 -4.67 -1.75
N GLU A 14 -9.69 -5.31 -0.62
CA GLU A 14 -9.04 -6.63 -0.59
C GLU A 14 -10.03 -7.80 -0.79
N GLY A 15 -11.34 -7.57 -0.61
CA GLY A 15 -12.37 -8.58 -0.87
C GLY A 15 -12.51 -9.66 0.22
N GLY A 16 -13.32 -10.68 -0.08
CA GLY A 16 -13.61 -11.81 0.81
C GLY A 16 -12.73 -13.03 0.57
N TYR A 17 -13.23 -14.19 1.04
CA TYR A 17 -12.55 -15.49 0.86
C TYR A 17 -12.54 -15.93 -0.60
N VAL A 18 -11.36 -16.27 -1.10
CA VAL A 18 -11.13 -16.85 -2.42
C VAL A 18 -10.17 -18.03 -2.27
N ASN A 19 -10.50 -19.13 -2.90
CA ASN A 19 -9.61 -20.29 -3.04
C ASN A 19 -9.62 -20.73 -4.51
N ASP A 20 -8.67 -20.20 -5.28
CA ASP A 20 -8.49 -20.59 -6.67
C ASP A 20 -7.34 -21.60 -6.78
N PRO A 21 -7.61 -22.86 -7.14
CA PRO A 21 -6.58 -23.89 -7.30
C PRO A 21 -5.49 -23.54 -8.35
N LEU A 22 -5.80 -22.61 -9.24
CA LEU A 22 -4.87 -22.13 -10.29
C LEU A 22 -3.99 -20.97 -9.80
N ASP A 23 -4.35 -20.35 -8.67
CA ASP A 23 -3.53 -19.30 -8.07
C ASP A 23 -2.41 -19.89 -7.21
N LYS A 24 -1.16 -19.64 -7.61
CA LYS A 24 0.03 -20.06 -6.85
C LYS A 24 0.10 -19.44 -5.44
N GLY A 25 -0.73 -18.45 -5.15
CA GLY A 25 -0.84 -17.80 -3.84
C GLY A 25 -1.61 -18.61 -2.80
N GLY A 26 -2.38 -19.63 -3.24
CA GLY A 26 -3.28 -20.40 -2.39
C GLY A 26 -4.52 -19.61 -1.98
N GLU A 27 -5.20 -20.10 -0.93
CA GLU A 27 -6.39 -19.42 -0.40
C GLU A 27 -6.07 -18.04 0.19
N THR A 28 -6.98 -17.11 0.01
CA THR A 28 -6.92 -15.75 0.55
C THR A 28 -8.24 -15.37 1.21
N ASN A 29 -8.17 -14.56 2.25
CA ASN A 29 -9.35 -13.96 2.88
C ASN A 29 -8.98 -12.56 3.38
N PHE A 30 -9.79 -11.56 3.10
CA PHE A 30 -9.47 -10.16 3.40
C PHE A 30 -8.09 -9.71 2.89
N GLY A 31 -7.62 -10.25 1.75
CA GLY A 31 -6.28 -9.98 1.21
C GLY A 31 -5.12 -10.72 1.91
N ILE A 32 -5.41 -11.50 2.95
CA ILE A 32 -4.42 -12.28 3.69
C ILE A 32 -4.28 -13.66 3.04
N ALA A 33 -3.09 -13.95 2.51
CA ALA A 33 -2.81 -15.17 1.75
C ALA A 33 -2.13 -16.24 2.61
N LYS A 34 -2.59 -17.49 2.46
CA LYS A 34 -2.06 -18.67 3.17
C LYS A 34 -0.54 -18.81 3.07
N ARG A 35 0.04 -18.47 1.92
CA ARG A 35 1.49 -18.55 1.72
C ARG A 35 2.33 -17.70 2.68
N TRP A 36 1.74 -16.58 3.15
CA TRP A 36 2.41 -15.66 4.10
C TRP A 36 2.05 -15.95 5.56
N TYR A 37 0.92 -16.65 5.77
CA TYR A 37 0.40 -17.02 7.09
C TYR A 37 0.10 -18.54 7.13
N PRO A 38 1.13 -19.41 7.00
CA PRO A 38 0.95 -20.85 6.84
C PRO A 38 0.25 -21.52 8.03
N GLU A 39 0.41 -20.95 9.24
CA GLU A 39 -0.21 -21.49 10.46
C GLU A 39 -1.66 -20.97 10.70
N THR A 40 -2.12 -20.01 9.92
CA THR A 40 -3.44 -19.39 10.08
C THR A 40 -4.50 -20.15 9.27
N ASP A 41 -5.65 -20.42 9.87
CA ASP A 41 -6.84 -20.88 9.13
C ASP A 41 -7.46 -19.70 8.38
N ILE A 42 -7.06 -19.54 7.12
CA ILE A 42 -7.47 -18.42 6.26
C ILE A 42 -9.00 -18.39 6.06
N LYS A 43 -9.62 -19.55 5.94
CA LYS A 43 -11.07 -19.65 5.74
C LYS A 43 -11.86 -19.19 6.95
N ALA A 44 -11.35 -19.50 8.16
CA ALA A 44 -11.99 -19.12 9.41
C ALA A 44 -11.66 -17.71 9.90
N LEU A 45 -10.78 -16.98 9.18
CA LEU A 45 -10.38 -15.61 9.52
C LEU A 45 -11.61 -14.69 9.63
N THR A 46 -11.76 -14.07 10.80
CA THR A 46 -12.76 -13.02 11.01
C THR A 46 -12.24 -11.66 10.56
N LYS A 47 -13.14 -10.69 10.37
CA LYS A 47 -12.75 -9.30 10.09
C LYS A 47 -11.83 -8.75 11.18
N ASN A 48 -12.08 -9.07 12.45
CA ASN A 48 -11.23 -8.62 13.57
C ASN A 48 -9.83 -9.21 13.51
N ASP A 49 -9.70 -10.49 13.14
CA ASP A 49 -8.38 -11.10 12.96
C ASP A 49 -7.60 -10.42 11.84
N ALA A 50 -8.28 -10.14 10.72
CA ALA A 50 -7.67 -9.41 9.61
C ALA A 50 -7.23 -7.99 10.03
N VAL A 51 -8.06 -7.26 10.76
CA VAL A 51 -7.71 -5.94 11.31
C VAL A 51 -6.45 -6.01 12.18
N ASN A 52 -6.36 -7.01 13.07
CA ASN A 52 -5.19 -7.21 13.92
C ASN A 52 -3.92 -7.53 13.12
N ILE A 53 -4.02 -8.35 12.08
CA ILE A 53 -2.90 -8.65 11.18
C ILE A 53 -2.45 -7.37 10.46
N TYR A 54 -3.38 -6.60 9.87
CA TYR A 54 -3.03 -5.35 9.20
C TYR A 54 -2.42 -4.32 10.15
N TYR A 55 -2.87 -4.26 11.40
CA TYR A 55 -2.29 -3.37 12.39
C TYR A 55 -0.84 -3.74 12.73
N ASN A 56 -0.59 -5.00 13.08
CA ASN A 56 0.71 -5.44 13.56
C ASN A 56 1.74 -5.57 12.44
N ASP A 57 1.34 -6.12 11.29
CA ASP A 57 2.28 -6.55 10.24
C ASP A 57 2.44 -5.49 9.14
N TYR A 58 1.52 -4.52 9.06
CA TYR A 58 1.57 -3.46 8.03
C TYR A 58 1.57 -2.04 8.64
N TRP A 59 0.63 -1.73 9.56
CA TRP A 59 0.51 -0.36 10.07
C TRP A 59 1.71 0.05 10.93
N ILE A 60 2.04 -0.75 11.93
CA ILE A 60 3.18 -0.47 12.83
C ILE A 60 4.50 -0.38 12.03
N PRO A 61 4.87 -1.38 11.19
CA PRO A 61 6.12 -1.32 10.45
C PRO A 61 6.17 -0.16 9.45
N SER A 62 5.03 0.20 8.83
CA SER A 62 4.98 1.29 7.85
C SER A 62 5.21 2.67 8.44
N LYS A 63 5.05 2.85 9.77
CA LYS A 63 5.08 4.15 10.46
C LYS A 63 4.13 5.19 9.84
N ALA A 64 3.01 4.73 9.25
CA ALA A 64 2.02 5.59 8.61
C ALA A 64 1.41 6.61 9.60
N ASP A 65 1.35 6.26 10.89
CA ASP A 65 0.92 7.15 11.98
C ASP A 65 1.76 8.42 12.12
N GLN A 66 3.04 8.37 11.72
CA GLN A 66 3.99 9.48 11.81
C GLN A 66 3.95 10.42 10.59
N LEU A 67 3.23 10.04 9.54
CA LEU A 67 3.08 10.88 8.35
C LEU A 67 1.99 11.94 8.54
N PRO A 68 2.01 13.03 7.73
CA PRO A 68 0.92 14.01 7.70
C PRO A 68 -0.43 13.34 7.43
N ASN A 69 -1.49 13.78 8.13
CA ASN A 69 -2.84 13.19 8.04
C ASN A 69 -3.34 13.02 6.61
N GLY A 70 -3.00 13.96 5.72
CA GLY A 70 -3.42 13.90 4.31
C GLY A 70 -2.73 12.79 3.50
N LEU A 71 -1.66 12.18 4.00
CA LEU A 71 -0.92 11.13 3.31
C LEU A 71 -1.15 9.73 3.87
N LYS A 72 -1.58 9.62 5.15
CA LYS A 72 -1.65 8.34 5.87
C LYS A 72 -2.41 7.26 5.12
N ALA A 73 -3.63 7.57 4.67
CA ALA A 73 -4.48 6.59 4.00
C ALA A 73 -3.87 6.13 2.67
N THR A 74 -3.47 7.08 1.80
CA THR A 74 -2.87 6.77 0.50
C THR A 74 -1.58 5.96 0.67
N TYR A 75 -0.70 6.40 1.57
CA TYR A 75 0.57 5.71 1.81
C TYR A 75 0.37 4.32 2.41
N PHE A 76 -0.53 4.16 3.38
CA PHE A 76 -0.83 2.86 3.97
C PHE A 76 -1.44 1.89 2.95
N ASP A 77 -2.39 2.36 2.14
CA ASP A 77 -2.94 1.57 1.03
C ASP A 77 -1.86 1.13 0.03
N MET A 78 -0.86 1.99 -0.25
CA MET A 78 0.29 1.62 -1.05
C MET A 78 1.14 0.52 -0.38
N CYS A 79 1.37 0.60 0.93
CA CYS A 79 2.09 -0.44 1.66
C CYS A 79 1.41 -1.80 1.57
N VAL A 80 0.09 -1.83 1.69
CA VAL A 80 -0.71 -3.06 1.55
C VAL A 80 -0.68 -3.58 0.12
N ASN A 81 -0.93 -2.71 -0.87
CA ASN A 81 -1.10 -3.11 -2.27
C ASN A 81 0.19 -3.54 -2.97
N MET A 82 1.31 -2.85 -2.70
CA MET A 82 2.56 -3.06 -3.44
C MET A 82 3.79 -3.36 -2.57
N GLY A 83 3.59 -3.46 -1.26
CA GLY A 83 4.65 -3.69 -0.27
C GLY A 83 5.33 -2.40 0.19
N GLN A 84 5.76 -2.40 1.46
CA GLN A 84 6.29 -1.22 2.14
C GLN A 84 7.50 -0.60 1.44
N THR A 85 8.50 -1.39 1.06
CA THR A 85 9.73 -0.88 0.43
C THR A 85 9.42 -0.06 -0.83
N ARG A 86 8.49 -0.54 -1.65
CA ARG A 86 8.07 0.13 -2.89
C ARG A 86 7.26 1.37 -2.60
N ALA A 87 6.33 1.30 -1.65
CA ALA A 87 5.55 2.46 -1.20
C ALA A 87 6.46 3.59 -0.68
N VAL A 88 7.48 3.24 0.11
CA VAL A 88 8.46 4.22 0.62
C VAL A 88 9.27 4.84 -0.51
N LYS A 89 9.75 4.06 -1.49
CA LYS A 89 10.48 4.60 -2.65
C LYS A 89 9.65 5.59 -3.46
N ILE A 90 8.36 5.30 -3.67
CA ILE A 90 7.46 6.24 -4.36
C ILE A 90 7.25 7.50 -3.52
N LEU A 91 7.10 7.39 -2.20
CA LEU A 91 7.02 8.54 -1.32
C LEU A 91 8.28 9.39 -1.38
N GLN A 92 9.46 8.77 -1.34
CA GLN A 92 10.76 9.46 -1.45
C GLN A 92 10.93 10.14 -2.82
N GLU A 93 10.55 9.49 -3.92
CA GLU A 93 10.52 10.07 -5.27
C GLU A 93 9.58 11.29 -5.30
N THR A 94 8.41 11.16 -4.68
CA THR A 94 7.44 12.27 -4.58
C THR A 94 8.01 13.45 -3.76
N ILE A 95 8.65 13.18 -2.63
CA ILE A 95 9.32 14.21 -1.81
C ILE A 95 10.37 14.95 -2.65
N ASN A 96 11.22 14.23 -3.36
CA ASN A 96 12.28 14.80 -4.19
C ASN A 96 11.73 15.71 -5.31
N SER A 97 10.48 15.49 -5.72
CA SER A 97 9.82 16.36 -6.71
C SER A 97 9.30 17.68 -6.11
N THR A 98 9.30 17.83 -4.78
CA THR A 98 8.72 19.01 -4.08
C THR A 98 9.75 19.94 -3.48
N GLN A 99 11.01 19.55 -3.49
CA GLN A 99 12.09 20.30 -2.82
C GLN A 99 13.37 20.29 -3.66
N SER A 100 14.24 21.29 -3.44
CA SER A 100 15.52 21.41 -4.14
C SER A 100 16.60 20.45 -3.63
N THR A 101 16.52 20.04 -2.35
CA THR A 101 17.45 19.07 -1.76
C THR A 101 16.84 17.67 -1.83
N THR A 102 17.54 16.75 -2.46
CA THR A 102 17.08 15.37 -2.61
C THR A 102 17.42 14.53 -1.39
N ILE A 103 16.52 13.59 -1.05
CA ILE A 103 16.76 12.52 -0.09
C ILE A 103 17.02 11.20 -0.82
N ALA A 104 17.67 10.24 -0.18
CA ALA A 104 17.90 8.92 -0.73
C ALA A 104 16.56 8.19 -1.02
N GLN A 105 16.49 7.49 -2.14
CA GLN A 105 15.35 6.63 -2.50
C GLN A 105 15.68 5.16 -2.16
N ASP A 106 15.97 4.92 -0.89
CA ASP A 106 16.42 3.62 -0.37
C ASP A 106 15.27 2.67 0.01
N GLY A 107 14.04 3.17 0.10
CA GLY A 107 12.87 2.40 0.53
C GLY A 107 12.79 2.20 2.05
N ILE A 108 13.53 2.99 2.83
CA ILE A 108 13.53 2.94 4.28
C ILE A 108 12.73 4.13 4.84
N ILE A 109 11.71 3.85 5.65
CA ILE A 109 10.90 4.88 6.31
C ILE A 109 11.62 5.36 7.60
N GLY A 110 12.53 6.32 7.43
CA GLY A 110 13.28 6.94 8.50
C GLY A 110 12.81 8.37 8.80
N SER A 111 13.42 9.00 9.82
CA SER A 111 13.08 10.36 10.25
C SER A 111 13.24 11.40 9.12
N ILE A 112 14.24 11.25 8.25
CA ILE A 112 14.44 12.13 7.10
C ILE A 112 13.23 12.08 6.16
N THR A 113 12.78 10.89 5.78
CA THR A 113 11.61 10.69 4.91
C THR A 113 10.34 11.25 5.57
N ILE A 114 10.10 10.92 6.85
CA ILE A 114 8.92 11.37 7.61
C ILE A 114 8.86 12.89 7.68
N ASN A 115 9.96 13.54 8.08
CA ASN A 115 10.02 15.00 8.21
C ASN A 115 9.84 15.72 6.86
N SER A 116 10.41 15.17 5.79
CA SER A 116 10.30 15.74 4.45
C SER A 116 8.91 15.55 3.82
N ALA A 117 8.12 14.57 4.28
CA ALA A 117 6.79 14.28 3.76
C ALA A 117 5.78 15.42 4.01
N SER A 118 6.04 16.35 4.95
CA SER A 118 5.18 17.51 5.23
C SER A 118 4.93 18.41 4.02
N LYS A 119 5.81 18.40 3.03
CA LYS A 119 5.71 19.20 1.78
C LYS A 119 4.95 18.50 0.67
N VAL A 120 4.58 17.23 0.85
CA VAL A 120 3.89 16.43 -0.16
C VAL A 120 2.38 16.58 0.00
N SER A 121 1.68 16.88 -1.11
CA SER A 121 0.22 16.80 -1.13
C SER A 121 -0.25 15.39 -1.49
N LYS A 122 -1.44 15.00 -1.02
CA LYS A 122 -2.10 13.73 -1.38
C LYS A 122 -2.15 13.54 -2.89
N LYS A 123 -2.61 14.55 -3.63
CA LYS A 123 -2.71 14.49 -5.10
C LYS A 123 -1.37 14.20 -5.78
N ARG A 124 -0.28 14.76 -5.25
CA ARG A 124 1.05 14.50 -5.81
C ARG A 124 1.50 13.06 -5.54
N LEU A 125 1.26 12.54 -4.34
CA LEU A 125 1.55 11.13 -4.03
C LEU A 125 0.74 10.17 -4.92
N GLN A 126 -0.55 10.46 -5.13
CA GLN A 126 -1.40 9.70 -6.04
C GLN A 126 -0.88 9.73 -7.49
N ALA A 127 -0.42 10.89 -7.97
CA ALA A 127 0.16 11.02 -9.31
C ALA A 127 1.43 10.18 -9.48
N TYR A 128 2.32 10.16 -8.49
CA TYR A 128 3.53 9.33 -8.52
C TYR A 128 3.22 7.84 -8.41
N ARG A 129 2.19 7.47 -7.66
CA ARG A 129 1.66 6.10 -7.65
C ARG A 129 1.16 5.68 -9.03
N CYS A 130 0.41 6.53 -9.74
CA CYS A 130 -0.03 6.27 -11.11
C CYS A 130 1.15 6.17 -12.09
N LEU A 131 2.16 7.03 -11.94
CA LEU A 131 3.40 6.96 -12.73
C LEU A 131 4.11 5.61 -12.55
N PHE A 132 4.17 5.10 -11.32
CA PHE A 132 4.73 3.78 -11.04
C PHE A 132 3.97 2.67 -11.79
N TYR A 133 2.64 2.67 -11.78
CA TYR A 133 1.85 1.70 -12.54
C TYR A 133 2.05 1.81 -14.04
N SER A 134 2.21 3.04 -14.56
CA SER A 134 2.54 3.26 -15.97
C SER A 134 3.89 2.67 -16.35
N LYS A 135 4.90 2.77 -15.47
CA LYS A 135 6.21 2.13 -15.67
C LYS A 135 6.07 0.62 -15.78
N ILE A 136 5.28 -0.03 -14.89
CA ILE A 136 5.02 -1.48 -14.96
C ILE A 136 4.41 -1.87 -16.32
N VAL A 137 3.40 -1.14 -16.78
CA VAL A 137 2.74 -1.44 -18.07
C VAL A 137 3.67 -1.24 -19.27
N ASN A 138 4.57 -0.25 -19.20
CA ASN A 138 5.57 -0.04 -20.25
C ASN A 138 6.62 -1.15 -20.31
N GLU A 139 7.05 -1.64 -19.14
CA GLU A 139 8.02 -2.74 -19.03
C GLU A 139 7.38 -4.09 -19.37
N GLU A 140 6.12 -4.29 -18.97
CA GLU A 140 5.35 -5.51 -19.19
C GLU A 140 3.96 -5.19 -19.72
N PRO A 141 3.78 -5.04 -21.05
CA PRO A 141 2.50 -4.66 -21.68
C PRO A 141 1.32 -5.58 -21.35
N SER A 142 1.57 -6.84 -20.97
CA SER A 142 0.53 -7.79 -20.51
C SER A 142 -0.22 -7.31 -19.27
N GLN A 143 0.41 -6.46 -18.45
CA GLN A 143 -0.17 -5.87 -17.24
C GLN A 143 -1.19 -4.76 -17.53
N LYS A 144 -1.29 -4.29 -18.77
CA LYS A 144 -2.24 -3.22 -19.16
C LYS A 144 -3.68 -3.52 -18.73
N ARG A 145 -4.09 -4.79 -18.72
CA ARG A 145 -5.43 -5.22 -18.29
C ARG A 145 -5.78 -4.83 -16.85
N PHE A 146 -4.78 -4.65 -15.98
CA PHE A 146 -4.97 -4.28 -14.59
C PHE A 146 -4.90 -2.77 -14.35
N TYR A 147 -4.42 -1.99 -15.33
CA TYR A 147 -4.10 -0.58 -15.17
C TYR A 147 -5.30 0.26 -14.74
N TYR A 148 -6.48 0.01 -15.27
CA TYR A 148 -7.69 0.75 -14.88
C TYR A 148 -8.02 0.56 -13.39
N GLY A 149 -7.96 -0.68 -12.88
CA GLY A 149 -8.20 -0.98 -11.47
C GLY A 149 -7.16 -0.30 -10.56
N TRP A 150 -5.89 -0.36 -10.96
CA TRP A 150 -4.80 0.30 -10.23
C TRP A 150 -4.95 1.81 -10.19
N PHE A 151 -5.30 2.42 -11.34
CA PHE A 151 -5.54 3.86 -11.45
C PHE A 151 -6.72 4.30 -10.59
N LYS A 152 -7.86 3.58 -10.67
CA LYS A 152 -9.03 3.85 -9.84
C LYS A 152 -8.68 3.81 -8.36
N ARG A 153 -8.02 2.74 -7.90
CA ARG A 153 -7.58 2.62 -6.49
C ARG A 153 -6.64 3.76 -6.10
N ALA A 154 -5.66 4.10 -6.93
CA ALA A 154 -4.69 5.15 -6.66
C ALA A 154 -5.32 6.54 -6.52
N THR A 155 -6.41 6.81 -7.22
CA THR A 155 -7.07 8.14 -7.23
C THR A 155 -8.20 8.27 -6.23
N THR A 156 -8.67 7.18 -5.62
CA THR A 156 -9.76 7.18 -4.63
C THR A 156 -9.26 7.07 -3.18
N THR A 157 -8.07 6.52 -2.92
CA THR A 157 -7.47 6.37 -1.57
C THR A 157 -6.63 7.54 -1.11
#